data_5eecb8ca336a8e378a9c85507bf6be39
#
_entry.id   5eecb8ca336a8e378a9c85507bf6be39
#
_cell.length_a   1.000
_cell.length_b   1.000
_cell.length_c   1.000
_cell.angle_alpha   90.00
_cell.angle_beta   90.00
_cell.angle_gamma   90.00
#
_symmetry.space_group_name_H-M   'P 1'
#
loop_
_entity.id
_entity.type
_entity.pdbx_description
1 polymer ?
#
loop_
_entity_poly.entity_id
_entity_poly.type
_entity_poly.pdbx_seq_one_letter_code
_entity_poly.pdbx_strand_id
1 'polypeptide(L)'
;MSKNVLLGIFIVLFFNSKTVIASQTVIGNQYISDNISLIDQFYNNKNQNITRSKLISTITEIIKNRSRYSSNTLAKAFSLLADNAMDKGDSARAFQFSQDGLAQGPISPSIKLNLLLKIVEGYNIQGKYTEEIVAANTVIALAKKEQNIPALLNALAYQATAFALIGKYPEGYQKMQMIDELLKKNPSLSNQIKLLQTLAIANQSLGDFDTSITLHLKLLKLQFNSTNQQGIEKTYYNLASAYLKLEKYDDAYNAFWQVKKNAEKKSFPIILAYAELGIGQTLLKQRQYTEAYNSLIKAEKLLKGKNLSKVYLSNLIALAKAARYTNRNFFASQILKKAEILAKNIQLSQDQIELYKMLSDDYQQQENEHQALKLLNKYLLLKKQFTQKKSNIEKLPQEIKHSKKKSKELALKFSKNGTVYSEFAQKNQFLRSIILILVFIVISLIIVTIILWLKHRNYLFHADYIELEQPKEYLSPPIITKKNYHLNYKKARKYNYPITISLISITNWEELSFLFNKRVMKEIENNIANTINNNINEFEHAGKISNGGYLLIFPHQTKSEITETIEKITAELNARIYANLGEFSVIIKIISKTPNIQDIDPFAFLSQLDDLMK
;
A
#
# COMPACT_ATOMS: atom_id res chain seq x y z
N MET A 1 64.53 -13.19 40.66
CA MET A 1 63.15 -13.57 40.38
C MET A 1 63.09 -15.03 39.99
N SER A 2 62.38 -15.86 40.75
CA SER A 2 62.45 -17.32 40.64
C SER A 2 61.70 -17.81 39.38
N LYS A 3 62.23 -18.93 38.82
CA LYS A 3 61.60 -19.61 37.63
C LYS A 3 60.08 -19.87 37.76
N ASN A 4 59.57 -19.92 38.98
CA ASN A 4 58.13 -20.15 39.25
C ASN A 4 57.28 -18.95 39.02
N VAL A 5 57.79 -17.70 39.05
CA VAL A 5 57.01 -16.47 38.73
C VAL A 5 56.84 -16.31 37.21
N LEU A 6 57.86 -16.71 36.43
CA LEU A 6 57.76 -16.70 34.97
C LEU A 6 56.78 -17.76 34.45
N LEU A 7 56.71 -18.94 35.09
CA LEU A 7 55.77 -20.00 34.72
C LEU A 7 54.29 -19.59 35.01
N GLY A 8 54.10 -18.91 36.17
CA GLY A 8 52.76 -18.40 36.53
C GLY A 8 52.23 -17.32 35.57
N ILE A 9 53.15 -16.43 35.13
CA ILE A 9 52.77 -15.37 34.15
C ILE A 9 52.45 -15.98 32.75
N PHE A 10 53.21 -17.02 32.35
CA PHE A 10 52.93 -17.71 31.08
C PHE A 10 51.61 -18.49 31.11
N ILE A 11 51.27 -19.13 32.23
CA ILE A 11 49.99 -19.85 32.37
C ILE A 11 48.80 -18.88 32.40
N VAL A 12 48.90 -17.74 33.08
CA VAL A 12 47.83 -16.71 33.11
C VAL A 12 47.65 -16.05 31.74
N LEU A 13 48.74 -15.80 30.99
CA LEU A 13 48.63 -15.27 29.61
C LEU A 13 48.08 -16.31 28.65
N PHE A 14 48.37 -17.60 28.81
CA PHE A 14 47.81 -18.67 27.95
C PHE A 14 46.34 -18.97 28.25
N PHE A 15 45.91 -18.86 29.51
CA PHE A 15 44.49 -18.99 29.86
C PHE A 15 43.69 -17.77 29.43
N ASN A 16 44.21 -16.55 29.57
CA ASN A 16 43.51 -15.33 29.08
C ASN A 16 43.43 -15.29 27.55
N SER A 17 44.44 -15.75 26.82
CA SER A 17 44.38 -15.83 25.37
C SER A 17 43.38 -16.89 24.88
N LYS A 18 43.29 -18.07 25.54
CA LYS A 18 42.28 -19.09 25.20
C LYS A 18 40.86 -18.66 25.53
N THR A 19 40.61 -17.94 26.62
CA THR A 19 39.28 -17.42 26.97
C THR A 19 38.86 -16.29 26.06
N VAL A 20 39.75 -15.39 25.65
CA VAL A 20 39.46 -14.34 24.67
C VAL A 20 39.20 -14.95 23.28
N ILE A 21 39.99 -15.94 22.85
CA ILE A 21 39.75 -16.64 21.57
C ILE A 21 38.45 -17.44 21.64
N ALA A 22 38.15 -18.12 22.73
CA ALA A 22 36.89 -18.85 22.90
C ALA A 22 35.68 -17.91 22.94
N SER A 23 35.77 -16.76 23.61
CA SER A 23 34.68 -15.77 23.62
C SER A 23 34.46 -15.12 22.23
N GLN A 24 35.53 -14.81 21.49
CA GLN A 24 35.42 -14.29 20.12
C GLN A 24 34.83 -15.32 19.14
N THR A 25 35.16 -16.61 19.30
CA THR A 25 34.58 -17.69 18.48
C THR A 25 33.12 -17.94 18.83
N VAL A 26 32.72 -17.87 20.10
CA VAL A 26 31.33 -18.00 20.54
C VAL A 26 30.48 -16.83 20.03
N ILE A 27 30.95 -15.59 20.18
CA ILE A 27 30.28 -14.39 19.67
C ILE A 27 30.20 -14.44 18.15
N GLY A 28 31.24 -14.87 17.44
CA GLY A 28 31.23 -15.03 15.99
C GLY A 28 30.25 -16.08 15.52
N ASN A 29 30.09 -17.21 16.21
CA ASN A 29 29.14 -18.26 15.88
C ASN A 29 27.71 -17.83 16.18
N GLN A 30 27.45 -17.10 17.27
CA GLN A 30 26.14 -16.52 17.57
C GLN A 30 25.70 -15.54 16.47
N TYR A 31 26.60 -14.65 16.06
CA TYR A 31 26.33 -13.68 14.99
C TYR A 31 25.99 -14.34 13.64
N ILE A 32 26.70 -15.44 13.29
CA ILE A 32 26.40 -16.22 12.08
C ILE A 32 25.01 -16.86 12.19
N SER A 33 24.68 -17.45 13.34
CA SER A 33 23.37 -18.06 13.62
C SER A 33 22.23 -17.04 13.51
N ASP A 34 22.41 -15.83 14.04
CA ASP A 34 21.44 -14.74 13.98
C ASP A 34 21.19 -14.30 12.54
N ASN A 35 22.24 -14.17 11.74
CA ASN A 35 22.14 -13.84 10.31
C ASN A 35 21.38 -14.91 9.52
N ILE A 36 21.67 -16.21 9.77
CA ILE A 36 20.97 -17.34 9.14
C ILE A 36 19.47 -17.31 9.51
N SER A 37 19.17 -17.16 10.81
CA SER A 37 17.80 -17.08 11.31
C SER A 37 17.03 -15.93 10.67
N LEU A 38 17.66 -14.77 10.53
CA LEU A 38 17.06 -13.58 9.90
C LEU A 38 16.74 -13.83 8.43
N ILE A 39 17.69 -14.39 7.67
CA ILE A 39 17.46 -14.77 6.25
C ILE A 39 16.32 -15.78 6.13
N ASP A 40 16.27 -16.80 6.98
CA ASP A 40 15.23 -17.83 6.96
C ASP A 40 13.84 -17.27 7.29
N GLN A 41 13.77 -16.36 8.23
CA GLN A 41 12.53 -15.67 8.58
C GLN A 41 11.99 -14.84 7.40
N PHE A 42 12.84 -14.06 6.72
CA PHE A 42 12.45 -13.29 5.54
C PHE A 42 12.09 -14.17 4.36
N TYR A 43 12.89 -15.17 4.07
CA TYR A 43 12.67 -16.08 2.95
C TYR A 43 11.33 -16.84 3.09
N ASN A 44 10.93 -17.17 4.32
CA ASN A 44 9.68 -17.86 4.62
C ASN A 44 8.51 -16.91 4.94
N ASN A 45 8.65 -15.60 4.75
CA ASN A 45 7.65 -14.56 5.07
C ASN A 45 7.14 -14.59 6.54
N LYS A 46 7.98 -15.02 7.49
CA LYS A 46 7.60 -15.20 8.90
C LYS A 46 7.81 -13.96 9.77
N ASN A 47 8.48 -12.92 9.28
CA ASN A 47 8.82 -11.74 10.10
C ASN A 47 8.49 -10.43 9.41
N GLN A 48 7.54 -9.67 9.99
CA GLN A 48 7.04 -8.40 9.46
C GLN A 48 7.65 -7.17 10.17
N ASN A 49 8.43 -7.38 11.25
CA ASN A 49 8.91 -6.30 12.12
C ASN A 49 10.34 -5.82 11.82
N ILE A 50 11.03 -6.46 10.86
CA ILE A 50 12.41 -6.11 10.54
C ILE A 50 12.44 -5.15 9.35
N THR A 51 13.20 -4.06 9.48
CA THR A 51 13.33 -3.07 8.42
C THR A 51 14.08 -3.63 7.21
N ARG A 52 13.66 -3.20 6.01
CA ARG A 52 14.32 -3.59 4.75
C ARG A 52 15.82 -3.21 4.72
N SER A 53 16.19 -2.13 5.38
CA SER A 53 17.59 -1.71 5.54
C SER A 53 18.40 -2.77 6.28
N LYS A 54 17.89 -3.29 7.41
CA LYS A 54 18.55 -4.34 8.18
C LYS A 54 18.68 -5.63 7.37
N LEU A 55 17.67 -6.00 6.58
CA LEU A 55 17.77 -7.15 5.68
C LEU A 55 18.93 -6.99 4.68
N ILE A 56 19.01 -5.86 4.00
CA ILE A 56 20.05 -5.61 2.98
C ILE A 56 21.45 -5.58 3.62
N SER A 57 21.61 -4.96 4.78
CA SER A 57 22.91 -4.98 5.51
C SER A 57 23.34 -6.39 5.89
N THR A 58 22.40 -7.22 6.40
CA THR A 58 22.67 -8.63 6.74
C THR A 58 23.05 -9.43 5.49
N ILE A 59 22.33 -9.28 4.38
CA ILE A 59 22.67 -9.97 3.13
C ILE A 59 24.05 -9.55 2.63
N THR A 60 24.39 -8.27 2.69
CA THR A 60 25.70 -7.75 2.28
C THR A 60 26.82 -8.39 3.11
N GLU A 61 26.61 -8.51 4.41
CA GLU A 61 27.54 -9.16 5.32
C GLU A 61 27.72 -10.66 5.03
N ILE A 62 26.62 -11.37 4.77
CA ILE A 62 26.63 -12.78 4.38
C ILE A 62 27.42 -12.98 3.08
N ILE A 63 27.20 -12.13 2.08
CA ILE A 63 27.87 -12.22 0.77
C ILE A 63 29.36 -11.89 0.91
N LYS A 64 29.73 -10.94 1.79
CA LYS A 64 31.14 -10.62 2.08
C LYS A 64 31.88 -11.78 2.73
N ASN A 65 31.20 -12.55 3.57
CA ASN A 65 31.75 -13.65 4.34
C ASN A 65 31.27 -15.03 3.86
N ARG A 66 31.12 -15.23 2.52
CA ARG A 66 30.47 -16.43 1.93
C ARG A 66 31.02 -17.76 2.45
N SER A 67 32.33 -17.88 2.74
CA SER A 67 32.95 -19.13 3.22
C SER A 67 32.40 -19.63 4.57
N ARG A 68 31.69 -18.76 5.30
CA ARG A 68 31.10 -19.08 6.62
C ARG A 68 29.64 -19.55 6.52
N TYR A 69 29.02 -19.49 5.33
CA TYR A 69 27.61 -19.77 5.16
C TYR A 69 27.36 -20.91 4.17
N SER A 70 26.30 -21.66 4.38
CA SER A 70 25.93 -22.76 3.49
C SER A 70 25.46 -22.24 2.13
N SER A 71 25.57 -23.10 1.08
CA SER A 71 25.03 -22.81 -0.24
C SER A 71 23.53 -22.44 -0.21
N ASN A 72 22.74 -23.08 0.66
CA ASN A 72 21.34 -22.77 0.84
C ASN A 72 21.12 -21.37 1.41
N THR A 73 21.89 -20.95 2.42
CA THR A 73 21.81 -19.61 3.01
C THR A 73 22.18 -18.53 1.99
N LEU A 74 23.27 -18.75 1.24
CA LEU A 74 23.71 -17.85 0.18
C LEU A 74 22.65 -17.74 -0.93
N ALA A 75 22.11 -18.86 -1.39
CA ALA A 75 21.07 -18.87 -2.41
C ALA A 75 19.78 -18.15 -1.95
N LYS A 76 19.36 -18.30 -0.69
CA LYS A 76 18.26 -17.53 -0.10
C LYS A 76 18.57 -16.03 -0.07
N ALA A 77 19.79 -15.64 0.33
CA ALA A 77 20.22 -14.25 0.35
C ALA A 77 20.16 -13.63 -1.05
N PHE A 78 20.68 -14.30 -2.07
CA PHE A 78 20.58 -13.86 -3.47
C PHE A 78 19.13 -13.81 -3.96
N SER A 79 18.28 -14.77 -3.58
CA SER A 79 16.85 -14.73 -3.90
C SER A 79 16.16 -13.50 -3.34
N LEU A 80 16.48 -13.10 -2.09
CA LEU A 80 15.94 -11.89 -1.46
C LEU A 80 16.48 -10.61 -2.10
N LEU A 81 17.74 -10.58 -2.56
CA LEU A 81 18.28 -9.47 -3.36
C LEU A 81 17.55 -9.34 -4.71
N ALA A 82 17.25 -10.48 -5.36
CA ALA A 82 16.48 -10.48 -6.59
C ALA A 82 15.07 -9.90 -6.37
N ASP A 83 14.38 -10.28 -5.30
CA ASP A 83 13.08 -9.68 -4.94
C ASP A 83 13.19 -8.17 -4.69
N ASN A 84 14.21 -7.73 -3.95
CA ASN A 84 14.46 -6.31 -3.70
C ASN A 84 14.74 -5.52 -4.99
N ALA A 85 15.47 -6.09 -5.94
CA ALA A 85 15.74 -5.47 -7.23
C ALA A 85 14.46 -5.39 -8.08
N MET A 86 13.65 -6.45 -8.10
CA MET A 86 12.36 -6.49 -8.81
C MET A 86 11.39 -5.42 -8.26
N ASP A 87 11.32 -5.25 -6.96
CA ASP A 87 10.46 -4.24 -6.33
C ASP A 87 10.85 -2.81 -6.70
N LYS A 88 12.14 -2.58 -6.96
CA LYS A 88 12.66 -1.30 -7.46
C LYS A 88 12.55 -1.15 -8.98
N GLY A 89 12.05 -2.16 -9.69
CA GLY A 89 11.94 -2.20 -11.14
C GLY A 89 13.26 -2.55 -11.86
N ASP A 90 14.33 -2.90 -11.13
CA ASP A 90 15.62 -3.29 -11.70
C ASP A 90 15.66 -4.79 -12.03
N SER A 91 14.96 -5.14 -13.12
CA SER A 91 14.85 -6.53 -13.58
C SER A 91 16.18 -7.13 -14.02
N ALA A 92 17.14 -6.32 -14.49
CA ALA A 92 18.45 -6.79 -14.90
C ALA A 92 19.25 -7.29 -13.71
N ARG A 93 19.30 -6.53 -12.61
CA ARG A 93 19.93 -6.98 -11.37
C ARG A 93 19.21 -8.16 -10.74
N ALA A 94 17.88 -8.17 -10.79
CA ALA A 94 17.11 -9.29 -10.25
C ALA A 94 17.45 -10.60 -10.96
N PHE A 95 17.58 -10.57 -12.29
CA PHE A 95 18.02 -11.70 -13.11
C PHE A 95 19.43 -12.16 -12.72
N GLN A 96 20.38 -11.22 -12.62
CA GLN A 96 21.77 -11.52 -12.23
C GLN A 96 21.82 -12.15 -10.84
N PHE A 97 21.18 -11.59 -9.84
CA PHE A 97 21.12 -12.17 -8.50
C PHE A 97 20.51 -13.57 -8.48
N SER A 98 19.53 -13.84 -9.34
CA SER A 98 18.94 -15.18 -9.45
C SER A 98 19.93 -16.19 -10.02
N GLN A 99 20.73 -15.78 -11.01
CA GLN A 99 21.83 -16.61 -11.55
C GLN A 99 22.92 -16.83 -10.50
N ASP A 100 23.34 -15.78 -9.79
CA ASP A 100 24.32 -15.87 -8.73
C ASP A 100 23.86 -16.81 -7.62
N GLY A 101 22.57 -16.79 -7.27
CA GLY A 101 21.97 -17.72 -6.32
C GLY A 101 22.02 -19.18 -6.76
N LEU A 102 21.75 -19.45 -8.05
CA LEU A 102 21.87 -20.81 -8.62
C LEU A 102 23.33 -21.30 -8.68
N ALA A 103 24.29 -20.40 -8.81
CA ALA A 103 25.71 -20.72 -8.88
C ALA A 103 26.36 -21.05 -7.51
N GLN A 104 25.63 -20.98 -6.39
CA GLN A 104 26.20 -21.22 -5.05
C GLN A 104 26.49 -22.71 -4.73
N GLY A 105 26.33 -23.61 -5.70
CA GLY A 105 26.58 -25.03 -5.52
C GLY A 105 25.29 -25.83 -5.25
N PRO A 106 25.36 -26.98 -4.58
CA PRO A 106 24.18 -27.79 -4.31
C PRO A 106 23.25 -27.08 -3.35
N ILE A 107 22.03 -26.79 -3.84
CA ILE A 107 20.95 -26.14 -3.09
C ILE A 107 19.70 -27.00 -3.08
N SER A 108 18.85 -26.83 -2.07
CA SER A 108 17.60 -27.58 -1.94
C SER A 108 16.66 -27.32 -3.14
N PRO A 109 15.88 -28.34 -3.57
CA PRO A 109 14.96 -28.22 -4.71
C PRO A 109 14.00 -27.03 -4.58
N SER A 110 13.50 -26.75 -3.39
CA SER A 110 12.60 -25.63 -3.14
C SER A 110 13.24 -24.27 -3.44
N ILE A 111 14.49 -24.05 -3.00
CA ILE A 111 15.24 -22.82 -3.30
C ILE A 111 15.55 -22.74 -4.78
N LYS A 112 15.95 -23.87 -5.39
CA LYS A 112 16.23 -23.97 -6.82
C LYS A 112 15.00 -23.60 -7.67
N LEU A 113 13.82 -24.14 -7.34
CA LEU A 113 12.56 -23.81 -8.01
C LEU A 113 12.24 -22.30 -7.92
N ASN A 114 12.44 -21.69 -6.76
CA ASN A 114 12.19 -20.26 -6.56
C ASN A 114 13.11 -19.41 -7.46
N LEU A 115 14.42 -19.70 -7.47
CA LEU A 115 15.40 -18.98 -8.29
C LEU A 115 15.14 -19.19 -9.80
N LEU A 116 14.84 -20.41 -10.22
CA LEU A 116 14.50 -20.71 -11.61
C LEU A 116 13.24 -19.97 -12.07
N LEU A 117 12.20 -19.85 -11.22
CA LEU A 117 11.01 -19.05 -11.54
C LEU A 117 11.33 -17.57 -11.71
N LYS A 118 12.30 -17.02 -10.95
CA LYS A 118 12.77 -15.64 -11.14
C LYS A 118 13.55 -15.47 -12.44
N ILE A 119 14.31 -16.49 -12.87
CA ILE A 119 14.98 -16.52 -14.17
C ILE A 119 13.93 -16.51 -15.29
N VAL A 120 12.88 -17.33 -15.19
CA VAL A 120 11.76 -17.36 -16.16
C VAL A 120 11.11 -15.97 -16.25
N GLU A 121 10.80 -15.35 -15.11
CA GLU A 121 10.26 -13.98 -15.06
C GLU A 121 11.22 -12.96 -15.69
N GLY A 122 12.52 -13.09 -15.44
CA GLY A 122 13.55 -12.23 -16.00
C GLY A 122 13.62 -12.33 -17.53
N TYR A 123 13.53 -13.52 -18.12
CA TYR A 123 13.44 -13.69 -19.57
C TYR A 123 12.18 -13.07 -20.16
N ASN A 124 11.04 -13.19 -19.48
CA ASN A 124 9.79 -12.55 -19.88
C ASN A 124 9.94 -11.02 -20.00
N ILE A 125 10.52 -10.39 -18.97
CA ILE A 125 10.72 -8.93 -18.92
C ILE A 125 11.72 -8.48 -20.00
N GLN A 126 12.76 -9.28 -20.26
CA GLN A 126 13.73 -9.01 -21.33
C GLN A 126 13.16 -9.25 -22.74
N GLY A 127 11.96 -9.85 -22.86
CA GLY A 127 11.37 -10.22 -24.16
C GLY A 127 12.01 -11.45 -24.82
N LYS A 128 12.77 -12.25 -24.07
CA LYS A 128 13.43 -13.49 -24.52
C LYS A 128 12.49 -14.68 -24.33
N TYR A 129 11.42 -14.72 -25.11
CA TYR A 129 10.31 -15.67 -24.89
C TYR A 129 10.66 -17.11 -25.21
N THR A 130 11.59 -17.34 -26.13
CA THR A 130 12.09 -18.71 -26.45
C THR A 130 12.87 -19.26 -25.25
N GLU A 131 13.77 -18.48 -24.70
CA GLU A 131 14.54 -18.81 -23.49
C GLU A 131 13.64 -18.96 -22.26
N GLU A 132 12.59 -18.13 -22.15
CA GLU A 132 11.56 -18.26 -21.12
C GLU A 132 10.88 -19.64 -21.18
N ILE A 133 10.47 -20.11 -22.36
CA ILE A 133 9.84 -21.42 -22.54
C ILE A 133 10.78 -22.55 -22.12
N VAL A 134 12.05 -22.48 -22.51
CA VAL A 134 13.07 -23.48 -22.14
C VAL A 134 13.31 -23.50 -20.63
N ALA A 135 13.48 -22.33 -20.01
CA ALA A 135 13.66 -22.21 -18.57
C ALA A 135 12.42 -22.71 -17.81
N ALA A 136 11.21 -22.39 -18.29
CA ALA A 136 9.97 -22.86 -17.68
C ALA A 136 9.81 -24.39 -17.80
N ASN A 137 10.28 -25.04 -18.90
CA ASN A 137 10.31 -26.50 -18.98
C ASN A 137 11.17 -27.11 -17.87
N THR A 138 12.32 -26.51 -17.58
CA THR A 138 13.19 -26.96 -16.46
C THR A 138 12.46 -26.88 -15.13
N VAL A 139 11.74 -25.77 -14.88
CA VAL A 139 10.90 -25.62 -13.67
C VAL A 139 9.80 -26.67 -13.63
N ILE A 140 9.08 -26.91 -14.74
CA ILE A 140 8.00 -27.89 -14.82
C ILE A 140 8.51 -29.28 -14.50
N ALA A 141 9.66 -29.70 -15.08
CA ALA A 141 10.26 -31.00 -14.83
C ALA A 141 10.62 -31.17 -13.32
N LEU A 142 11.30 -30.17 -12.74
CA LEU A 142 11.69 -30.20 -11.33
C LEU A 142 10.46 -30.14 -10.43
N ALA A 143 9.48 -29.28 -10.72
CA ALA A 143 8.26 -29.13 -9.92
C ALA A 143 7.40 -30.42 -9.91
N LYS A 144 7.35 -31.13 -11.03
CA LYS A 144 6.69 -32.44 -11.10
C LYS A 144 7.42 -33.48 -10.25
N LYS A 145 8.75 -33.52 -10.32
CA LYS A 145 9.58 -34.45 -9.53
C LYS A 145 9.39 -34.21 -8.03
N GLU A 146 9.37 -32.94 -7.62
CA GLU A 146 9.24 -32.52 -6.21
C GLU A 146 7.77 -32.37 -5.76
N GLN A 147 6.80 -32.71 -6.60
CA GLN A 147 5.36 -32.57 -6.36
C GLN A 147 4.95 -31.13 -5.92
N ASN A 148 5.68 -30.13 -6.39
CA ASN A 148 5.45 -28.73 -6.04
C ASN A 148 4.43 -28.10 -7.01
N ILE A 149 3.14 -28.26 -6.68
CA ILE A 149 2.03 -27.74 -7.50
C ILE A 149 2.07 -26.23 -7.70
N PRO A 150 2.37 -25.38 -6.68
CA PRO A 150 2.48 -23.93 -6.87
C PRO A 150 3.53 -23.54 -7.91
N ALA A 151 4.73 -24.14 -7.88
CA ALA A 151 5.78 -23.86 -8.86
C ALA A 151 5.38 -24.34 -10.26
N LEU A 152 4.74 -25.50 -10.36
CA LEU A 152 4.21 -26.04 -11.63
C LEU A 152 3.19 -25.08 -12.25
N LEU A 153 2.22 -24.59 -11.49
CA LEU A 153 1.18 -23.67 -11.97
C LEU A 153 1.80 -22.34 -12.46
N ASN A 154 2.75 -21.78 -11.71
CA ASN A 154 3.43 -20.56 -12.12
C ASN A 154 4.23 -20.75 -13.41
N ALA A 155 4.96 -21.86 -13.54
CA ALA A 155 5.74 -22.14 -14.76
C ALA A 155 4.85 -22.35 -15.99
N LEU A 156 3.71 -23.04 -15.85
CA LEU A 156 2.72 -23.17 -16.91
C LEU A 156 2.12 -21.82 -17.33
N ALA A 157 1.86 -20.92 -16.37
CA ALA A 157 1.35 -19.56 -16.65
C ALA A 157 2.39 -18.71 -17.39
N TYR A 158 3.67 -18.79 -17.02
CA TYR A 158 4.75 -18.16 -17.79
C TYR A 158 4.87 -18.73 -19.20
N GLN A 159 4.75 -20.07 -19.39
CA GLN A 159 4.71 -20.65 -20.72
C GLN A 159 3.52 -20.15 -21.54
N ALA A 160 2.33 -20.07 -20.94
CA ALA A 160 1.15 -19.54 -21.62
C ALA A 160 1.40 -18.10 -22.10
N THR A 161 2.01 -17.27 -21.25
CA THR A 161 2.42 -15.91 -21.59
C THR A 161 3.42 -15.88 -22.74
N ALA A 162 4.50 -16.67 -22.66
CA ALA A 162 5.54 -16.71 -23.67
C ALA A 162 5.01 -17.20 -25.02
N PHE A 163 4.21 -18.28 -25.03
CA PHE A 163 3.57 -18.77 -26.25
C PHE A 163 2.66 -17.72 -26.90
N ALA A 164 1.86 -17.01 -26.11
CA ALA A 164 1.03 -15.91 -26.60
C ALA A 164 1.88 -14.79 -27.24
N LEU A 165 2.98 -14.40 -26.59
CA LEU A 165 3.84 -13.31 -27.06
C LEU A 165 4.65 -13.64 -28.31
N ILE A 166 4.90 -14.93 -28.60
CA ILE A 166 5.49 -15.36 -29.87
C ILE A 166 4.45 -15.76 -30.95
N GLY A 167 3.16 -15.57 -30.64
CA GLY A 167 2.05 -15.85 -31.58
C GLY A 167 1.59 -17.31 -31.62
N LYS A 168 2.04 -18.16 -30.70
CA LYS A 168 1.61 -19.57 -30.56
C LYS A 168 0.46 -19.69 -29.57
N TYR A 169 -0.70 -19.12 -29.93
CA TYR A 169 -1.88 -19.05 -29.07
C TYR A 169 -2.48 -20.39 -28.67
N PRO A 170 -2.59 -21.38 -29.60
CA PRO A 170 -3.09 -22.71 -29.25
C PRO A 170 -2.33 -23.35 -28.09
N GLU A 171 -0.99 -23.28 -28.15
CA GLU A 171 -0.11 -23.82 -27.10
C GLU A 171 -0.29 -23.06 -25.80
N GLY A 172 -0.45 -21.72 -25.85
CA GLY A 172 -0.75 -20.90 -24.68
C GLY A 172 -2.06 -21.29 -24.00
N TYR A 173 -3.14 -21.46 -24.78
CA TYR A 173 -4.44 -21.91 -24.26
C TYR A 173 -4.40 -23.32 -23.70
N GLN A 174 -3.65 -24.24 -24.33
CA GLN A 174 -3.44 -25.59 -23.79
C GLN A 174 -2.81 -25.53 -22.38
N LYS A 175 -1.84 -24.64 -22.16
CA LYS A 175 -1.27 -24.46 -20.81
C LYS A 175 -2.29 -23.91 -19.82
N MET A 176 -3.16 -22.99 -20.25
CA MET A 176 -4.24 -22.47 -19.38
C MET A 176 -5.25 -23.57 -19.02
N GLN A 177 -5.59 -24.47 -19.95
CA GLN A 177 -6.45 -25.63 -19.64
C GLN A 177 -5.83 -26.56 -18.59
N MET A 178 -4.51 -26.85 -18.73
CA MET A 178 -3.79 -27.63 -17.71
C MET A 178 -3.80 -26.95 -16.34
N ILE A 179 -3.68 -25.64 -16.29
CA ILE A 179 -3.79 -24.86 -15.04
C ILE A 179 -5.19 -24.99 -14.45
N ASP A 180 -6.24 -24.84 -15.25
CA ASP A 180 -7.63 -24.94 -14.78
C ASP A 180 -7.93 -26.33 -14.19
N GLU A 181 -7.42 -27.41 -14.81
CA GLU A 181 -7.54 -28.77 -14.29
C GLU A 181 -6.82 -28.96 -12.94
N LEU A 182 -5.60 -28.43 -12.83
CA LEU A 182 -4.84 -28.48 -11.57
C LEU A 182 -5.49 -27.67 -10.46
N LEU A 183 -6.08 -26.50 -10.78
CA LEU A 183 -6.77 -25.64 -9.81
C LEU A 183 -8.10 -26.25 -9.35
N LYS A 184 -8.82 -26.99 -10.21
CA LYS A 184 -10.00 -27.75 -9.80
C LYS A 184 -9.67 -28.79 -8.73
N LYS A 185 -8.49 -29.42 -8.83
CA LYS A 185 -7.99 -30.40 -7.84
C LYS A 185 -7.42 -29.75 -6.59
N ASN A 186 -6.99 -28.49 -6.68
CA ASN A 186 -6.33 -27.73 -5.60
C ASN A 186 -6.92 -26.31 -5.44
N PRO A 187 -8.20 -26.17 -5.03
CA PRO A 187 -8.89 -24.86 -5.03
C PRO A 187 -8.25 -23.82 -4.12
N SER A 188 -7.61 -24.24 -3.02
CA SER A 188 -6.93 -23.36 -2.06
C SER A 188 -5.81 -22.53 -2.69
N LEU A 189 -5.17 -23.05 -3.76
CA LEU A 189 -4.10 -22.36 -4.46
C LEU A 189 -4.59 -21.15 -5.28
N SER A 190 -5.89 -21.08 -5.61
CA SER A 190 -6.48 -20.00 -6.41
C SER A 190 -6.41 -18.61 -5.78
N ASN A 191 -6.03 -18.50 -4.51
CA ASN A 191 -5.87 -17.25 -3.77
C ASN A 191 -4.41 -16.87 -3.50
N GLN A 192 -3.45 -17.63 -4.03
CA GLN A 192 -2.03 -17.29 -3.86
C GLN A 192 -1.67 -16.06 -4.69
N ILE A 193 -1.09 -15.04 -4.04
CA ILE A 193 -0.74 -13.74 -4.66
C ILE A 193 0.11 -13.91 -5.91
N LYS A 194 1.19 -14.71 -5.83
CA LYS A 194 2.08 -14.93 -6.98
C LYS A 194 1.38 -15.61 -8.14
N LEU A 195 0.56 -16.62 -7.87
CA LEU A 195 -0.20 -17.32 -8.90
C LEU A 195 -1.25 -16.42 -9.56
N LEU A 196 -2.01 -15.64 -8.78
CA LEU A 196 -2.95 -14.67 -9.33
C LEU A 196 -2.27 -13.67 -10.26
N GLN A 197 -1.08 -13.20 -9.86
CA GLN A 197 -0.29 -12.26 -10.66
C GLN A 197 0.14 -12.88 -12.01
N THR A 198 0.67 -14.10 -12.00
CA THR A 198 1.09 -14.77 -13.25
C THR A 198 -0.09 -15.13 -14.14
N LEU A 199 -1.22 -15.58 -13.55
CA LEU A 199 -2.45 -15.87 -14.31
C LEU A 199 -3.06 -14.62 -14.94
N ALA A 200 -3.06 -13.49 -14.22
CA ALA A 200 -3.57 -12.24 -14.77
C ALA A 200 -2.76 -11.79 -15.99
N ILE A 201 -1.42 -11.90 -15.93
CA ILE A 201 -0.52 -11.59 -17.05
C ILE A 201 -0.72 -12.57 -18.21
N ALA A 202 -0.89 -13.86 -17.94
CA ALA A 202 -1.14 -14.86 -18.97
C ALA A 202 -2.45 -14.59 -19.71
N ASN A 203 -3.55 -14.32 -19.00
CA ASN A 203 -4.83 -13.96 -19.61
C ASN A 203 -4.71 -12.67 -20.45
N GLN A 204 -4.01 -11.65 -19.93
CA GLN A 204 -3.75 -10.42 -20.68
C GLN A 204 -2.99 -10.67 -21.99
N SER A 205 -1.97 -11.52 -21.94
CA SER A 205 -1.15 -11.87 -23.12
C SER A 205 -1.94 -12.68 -24.15
N LEU A 206 -2.88 -13.49 -23.69
CA LEU A 206 -3.83 -14.25 -24.51
C LEU A 206 -5.02 -13.40 -25.01
N GLY A 207 -5.10 -12.12 -24.64
CA GLY A 207 -6.16 -11.21 -25.06
C GLY A 207 -7.45 -11.27 -24.24
N ASP A 208 -7.48 -12.06 -23.15
CA ASP A 208 -8.61 -12.09 -22.21
C ASP A 208 -8.42 -11.00 -21.13
N PHE A 209 -8.64 -9.76 -21.57
CA PHE A 209 -8.43 -8.58 -20.70
C PHE A 209 -9.46 -8.50 -19.57
N ASP A 210 -10.68 -8.96 -19.76
CA ASP A 210 -11.73 -8.92 -18.72
C ASP A 210 -11.38 -9.86 -17.56
N THR A 211 -10.96 -11.08 -17.86
CA THR A 211 -10.45 -12.02 -16.85
C THR A 211 -9.18 -11.46 -16.17
N SER A 212 -8.27 -10.88 -16.94
CA SER A 212 -7.05 -10.26 -16.40
C SER A 212 -7.38 -9.14 -15.40
N ILE A 213 -8.30 -8.22 -15.74
CA ILE A 213 -8.75 -7.14 -14.85
C ILE A 213 -9.35 -7.72 -13.56
N THR A 214 -10.24 -8.72 -13.68
CA THR A 214 -10.86 -9.38 -12.52
C THR A 214 -9.80 -9.98 -11.58
N LEU A 215 -8.79 -10.65 -12.14
CA LEU A 215 -7.68 -11.22 -11.36
C LEU A 215 -6.81 -10.15 -10.71
N HIS A 216 -6.52 -9.05 -11.41
CA HIS A 216 -5.76 -7.92 -10.83
C HIS A 216 -6.53 -7.22 -9.71
N LEU A 217 -7.84 -7.02 -9.84
CA LEU A 217 -8.67 -6.45 -8.77
C LEU A 217 -8.72 -7.38 -7.55
N LYS A 218 -8.86 -8.69 -7.75
CA LYS A 218 -8.76 -9.69 -6.68
C LYS A 218 -7.40 -9.64 -6.00
N LEU A 219 -6.33 -9.53 -6.77
CA LEU A 219 -4.95 -9.42 -6.28
C LEU A 219 -4.76 -8.16 -5.44
N LEU A 220 -5.24 -6.98 -5.90
CA LEU A 220 -5.20 -5.74 -5.14
C LEU A 220 -5.92 -5.88 -3.79
N LYS A 221 -7.12 -6.49 -3.78
CA LYS A 221 -7.85 -6.74 -2.52
C LYS A 221 -7.03 -7.57 -1.54
N LEU A 222 -6.35 -8.62 -2.00
CA LEU A 222 -5.49 -9.44 -1.14
C LEU A 222 -4.24 -8.68 -0.67
N GLN A 223 -3.62 -7.88 -1.54
CA GLN A 223 -2.46 -7.05 -1.20
C GLN A 223 -2.80 -5.96 -0.18
N PHE A 224 -3.98 -5.34 -0.27
CA PHE A 224 -4.43 -4.35 0.74
C PHE A 224 -4.74 -4.98 2.10
N ASN A 225 -5.25 -6.20 2.10
CA ASN A 225 -5.54 -6.93 3.35
C ASN A 225 -4.28 -7.53 3.99
N SER A 226 -3.16 -7.57 3.26
CA SER A 226 -1.89 -8.02 3.80
C SER A 226 -1.13 -6.88 4.44
N THR A 227 -0.39 -7.17 5.51
CA THR A 227 0.52 -6.19 6.14
C THR A 227 1.69 -5.81 5.21
N ASN A 228 1.99 -6.66 4.24
CA ASN A 228 3.03 -6.43 3.23
C ASN A 228 2.41 -6.05 1.89
N GLN A 229 2.36 -4.76 1.60
CA GLN A 229 1.88 -4.19 0.33
C GLN A 229 2.92 -4.25 -0.80
N GLN A 230 3.78 -5.27 -0.79
CA GLN A 230 4.84 -5.44 -1.77
C GLN A 230 4.27 -5.76 -3.15
N GLY A 231 4.81 -5.11 -4.20
CA GLY A 231 4.43 -5.35 -5.59
C GLY A 231 3.09 -4.75 -6.02
N ILE A 232 2.45 -3.92 -5.20
CA ILE A 232 1.17 -3.27 -5.52
C ILE A 232 1.29 -2.36 -6.76
N GLU A 233 2.44 -1.72 -6.95
CA GLU A 233 2.74 -0.89 -8.11
C GLU A 233 2.69 -1.70 -9.41
N LYS A 234 3.27 -2.91 -9.40
CA LYS A 234 3.24 -3.83 -10.54
C LYS A 234 1.81 -4.25 -10.86
N THR A 235 0.99 -4.50 -9.84
CA THR A 235 -0.41 -4.88 -10.02
C THR A 235 -1.22 -3.73 -10.62
N TYR A 236 -1.08 -2.50 -10.11
CA TYR A 236 -1.72 -1.32 -10.71
C TYR A 236 -1.24 -1.06 -12.14
N TYR A 237 0.06 -1.21 -12.43
CA TYR A 237 0.60 -1.03 -13.77
C TYR A 237 -0.02 -2.01 -14.78
N ASN A 238 -0.10 -3.29 -14.41
CA ASN A 238 -0.69 -4.32 -15.28
C ASN A 238 -2.19 -4.10 -15.46
N LEU A 239 -2.90 -3.74 -14.38
CA LEU A 239 -4.32 -3.37 -14.43
C LEU A 239 -4.55 -2.17 -15.37
N ALA A 240 -3.75 -1.12 -15.24
CA ALA A 240 -3.79 0.06 -16.11
C ALA A 240 -3.54 -0.32 -17.58
N SER A 241 -2.56 -1.19 -17.82
CA SER A 241 -2.25 -1.68 -19.16
C SER A 241 -3.40 -2.48 -19.78
N ALA A 242 -4.13 -3.27 -18.97
CA ALA A 242 -5.32 -4.00 -19.41
C ALA A 242 -6.48 -3.04 -19.73
N TYR A 243 -6.73 -2.04 -18.90
CA TYR A 243 -7.71 -0.99 -19.16
C TYR A 243 -7.39 -0.22 -20.45
N LEU A 244 -6.12 0.16 -20.67
CA LEU A 244 -5.69 0.86 -21.89
C LEU A 244 -5.94 0.02 -23.15
N LYS A 245 -5.79 -1.31 -23.09
CA LYS A 245 -6.11 -2.23 -24.21
C LYS A 245 -7.61 -2.35 -24.48
N LEU A 246 -8.44 -2.21 -23.47
CA LEU A 246 -9.90 -2.16 -23.60
C LEU A 246 -10.43 -0.73 -23.88
N GLU A 247 -9.56 0.22 -24.16
CA GLU A 247 -9.88 1.62 -24.43
C GLU A 247 -10.61 2.33 -23.27
N LYS A 248 -10.52 1.78 -22.04
CA LYS A 248 -11.01 2.39 -20.81
C LYS A 248 -9.97 3.38 -20.27
N TYR A 249 -9.89 4.52 -20.98
CA TYR A 249 -8.76 5.47 -20.78
C TYR A 249 -8.74 6.10 -19.38
N ASP A 250 -9.91 6.45 -18.83
CA ASP A 250 -10.00 7.06 -17.49
C ASP A 250 -9.57 6.08 -16.39
N ASP A 251 -9.99 4.82 -16.48
CA ASP A 251 -9.57 3.77 -15.56
C ASP A 251 -8.06 3.50 -15.69
N ALA A 252 -7.55 3.51 -16.93
CA ALA A 252 -6.11 3.34 -17.20
C ALA A 252 -5.30 4.49 -16.60
N TYR A 253 -5.73 5.74 -16.81
CA TYR A 253 -5.09 6.92 -16.24
C TYR A 253 -5.04 6.86 -14.72
N ASN A 254 -6.18 6.59 -14.08
CA ASN A 254 -6.29 6.50 -12.63
C ASN A 254 -5.37 5.41 -12.05
N ALA A 255 -5.32 4.24 -12.70
CA ALA A 255 -4.46 3.15 -12.25
C ALA A 255 -2.96 3.47 -12.44
N PHE A 256 -2.54 4.07 -13.57
CA PHE A 256 -1.16 4.55 -13.75
C PHE A 256 -0.79 5.67 -12.77
N TRP A 257 -1.75 6.55 -12.44
CA TRP A 257 -1.54 7.59 -11.45
C TRP A 257 -1.28 7.01 -10.04
N GLN A 258 -1.96 5.92 -9.66
CA GLN A 258 -1.65 5.20 -8.42
C GLN A 258 -0.22 4.63 -8.43
N VAL A 259 0.23 4.09 -9.58
CA VAL A 259 1.64 3.66 -9.73
C VAL A 259 2.59 4.82 -9.51
N LYS A 260 2.33 5.98 -10.15
CA LYS A 260 3.13 7.19 -10.01
C LYS A 260 3.22 7.64 -8.56
N LYS A 261 2.08 7.83 -7.89
CA LYS A 261 2.01 8.26 -6.48
C LYS A 261 2.81 7.34 -5.55
N ASN A 262 2.67 6.03 -5.74
CA ASN A 262 3.38 5.05 -4.92
C ASN A 262 4.88 5.04 -5.23
N ALA A 263 5.28 5.19 -6.50
CA ALA A 263 6.67 5.23 -6.92
C ALA A 263 7.40 6.50 -6.42
N GLU A 264 6.72 7.65 -6.42
CA GLU A 264 7.23 8.90 -5.85
C GLU A 264 7.45 8.75 -4.33
N LYS A 265 6.44 8.25 -3.61
CA LYS A 265 6.52 8.01 -2.15
C LYS A 265 7.68 7.10 -1.76
N LYS A 266 7.95 6.06 -2.57
CA LYS A 266 9.00 5.06 -2.31
C LYS A 266 10.34 5.41 -2.94
N SER A 267 10.44 6.52 -3.70
CA SER A 267 11.61 6.92 -4.47
C SER A 267 12.09 5.82 -5.44
N PHE A 268 11.16 5.27 -6.23
CA PHE A 268 11.43 4.23 -7.22
C PHE A 268 11.46 4.81 -8.65
N PRO A 269 12.60 5.35 -9.14
CA PRO A 269 12.66 6.11 -10.39
C PRO A 269 12.32 5.28 -11.63
N ILE A 270 12.64 3.99 -11.65
CA ILE A 270 12.30 3.11 -12.79
C ILE A 270 10.77 2.89 -12.85
N ILE A 271 10.14 2.61 -11.71
CA ILE A 271 8.68 2.43 -11.65
C ILE A 271 7.96 3.73 -11.98
N LEU A 272 8.49 4.87 -11.53
CA LEU A 272 8.00 6.20 -11.90
C LEU A 272 8.07 6.42 -13.43
N ALA A 273 9.15 5.99 -14.07
CA ALA A 273 9.28 6.08 -15.52
C ALA A 273 8.22 5.26 -16.26
N TYR A 274 7.93 4.05 -15.80
CA TYR A 274 6.85 3.22 -16.35
C TYR A 274 5.47 3.89 -16.16
N ALA A 275 5.23 4.48 -15.02
CA ALA A 275 3.98 5.19 -14.74
C ALA A 275 3.81 6.43 -15.64
N GLU A 276 4.85 7.26 -15.78
CA GLU A 276 4.82 8.44 -16.64
C GLU A 276 4.67 8.07 -18.13
N LEU A 277 5.30 6.96 -18.58
CA LEU A 277 5.08 6.41 -19.92
C LEU A 277 3.62 5.99 -20.12
N GLY A 278 3.05 5.23 -19.17
CA GLY A 278 1.66 4.77 -19.25
C GLY A 278 0.66 5.93 -19.23
N ILE A 279 0.86 6.92 -18.36
CA ILE A 279 0.08 8.16 -18.33
C ILE A 279 0.17 8.87 -19.67
N GLY A 280 1.38 9.09 -20.21
CA GLY A 280 1.58 9.77 -21.48
C GLY A 280 0.91 9.03 -22.66
N GLN A 281 0.99 7.70 -22.71
CA GLN A 281 0.31 6.89 -23.73
C GLN A 281 -1.21 6.99 -23.61
N THR A 282 -1.73 7.02 -22.39
CA THR A 282 -3.18 7.17 -22.13
C THR A 282 -3.66 8.55 -22.57
N LEU A 283 -2.95 9.60 -22.20
CA LEU A 283 -3.24 10.99 -22.58
C LEU A 283 -3.18 11.20 -24.10
N LEU A 284 -2.23 10.55 -24.82
CA LEU A 284 -2.22 10.54 -26.29
C LEU A 284 -3.51 9.97 -26.88
N LYS A 285 -4.05 8.89 -26.27
CA LYS A 285 -5.31 8.28 -26.70
C LYS A 285 -6.52 9.17 -26.41
N GLN A 286 -6.48 9.92 -25.31
CA GLN A 286 -7.46 10.95 -24.95
C GLN A 286 -7.29 12.27 -25.72
N ARG A 287 -6.29 12.38 -26.62
CA ARG A 287 -5.95 13.58 -27.40
C ARG A 287 -5.49 14.77 -26.55
N GLN A 288 -5.03 14.53 -25.33
CA GLN A 288 -4.44 15.52 -24.43
C GLN A 288 -2.92 15.59 -24.69
N TYR A 289 -2.55 16.20 -25.82
CA TYR A 289 -1.18 16.09 -26.37
C TYR A 289 -0.13 16.82 -25.57
N THR A 290 -0.44 17.98 -24.99
CA THR A 290 0.49 18.76 -24.17
C THR A 290 0.84 18.05 -22.87
N GLU A 291 -0.15 17.52 -22.17
CA GLU A 291 0.02 16.77 -20.95
C GLU A 291 0.74 15.45 -21.22
N ALA A 292 0.41 14.79 -22.34
CA ALA A 292 1.12 13.60 -22.79
C ALA A 292 2.61 13.88 -23.03
N TYR A 293 2.94 14.97 -23.73
CA TYR A 293 4.31 15.39 -23.96
C TYR A 293 5.08 15.60 -22.64
N ASN A 294 4.46 16.28 -21.69
CA ASN A 294 5.09 16.56 -20.39
C ASN A 294 5.39 15.27 -19.58
N SER A 295 4.47 14.31 -19.57
CA SER A 295 4.69 13.01 -18.91
C SER A 295 5.76 12.20 -19.63
N LEU A 296 5.74 12.14 -20.97
CA LEU A 296 6.70 11.36 -21.75
C LEU A 296 8.12 11.93 -21.70
N ILE A 297 8.30 13.26 -21.59
CA ILE A 297 9.60 13.89 -21.31
C ILE A 297 10.15 13.48 -19.93
N LYS A 298 9.29 13.39 -18.92
CA LYS A 298 9.71 12.92 -17.59
C LYS A 298 10.16 11.46 -17.66
N ALA A 299 9.40 10.62 -18.35
CA ALA A 299 9.77 9.22 -18.57
C ALA A 299 11.09 9.09 -19.34
N GLU A 300 11.32 9.92 -20.38
CA GLU A 300 12.57 9.94 -21.15
C GLU A 300 13.78 10.21 -20.25
N LYS A 301 13.70 11.24 -19.40
CA LYS A 301 14.78 11.59 -18.46
C LYS A 301 15.12 10.46 -17.50
N LEU A 302 14.10 9.74 -17.01
CA LEU A 302 14.26 8.65 -16.06
C LEU A 302 14.77 7.35 -16.71
N LEU A 303 14.44 7.10 -17.98
CA LEU A 303 14.84 5.91 -18.74
C LEU A 303 16.22 6.03 -19.41
N LYS A 304 16.69 7.26 -19.65
CA LYS A 304 17.97 7.51 -20.29
C LYS A 304 19.12 6.84 -19.53
N GLY A 305 19.94 6.06 -20.24
CA GLY A 305 21.07 5.33 -19.67
C GLY A 305 20.70 4.10 -18.84
N LYS A 306 19.43 3.68 -18.85
CA LYS A 306 19.00 2.42 -18.23
C LYS A 306 18.95 1.29 -19.28
N ASN A 307 19.28 0.06 -18.87
CA ASN A 307 19.25 -1.11 -19.75
C ASN A 307 17.81 -1.60 -19.97
N LEU A 308 16.91 -0.71 -20.37
CA LEU A 308 15.47 -0.96 -20.60
C LEU A 308 15.09 -0.58 -22.04
N SER A 309 15.86 -1.09 -23.01
CA SER A 309 15.79 -0.69 -24.41
C SER A 309 14.39 -0.73 -25.02
N LYS A 310 13.60 -1.78 -24.73
CA LYS A 310 12.23 -1.93 -25.24
C LYS A 310 11.29 -0.83 -24.71
N VAL A 311 11.33 -0.58 -23.40
CA VAL A 311 10.48 0.45 -22.75
C VAL A 311 10.90 1.84 -23.19
N TYR A 312 12.22 2.04 -23.32
CA TYR A 312 12.77 3.30 -23.78
C TYR A 312 12.38 3.59 -25.24
N LEU A 313 12.40 2.57 -26.11
CA LEU A 313 11.90 2.70 -27.48
C LEU A 313 10.43 3.10 -27.51
N SER A 314 9.58 2.41 -26.75
CA SER A 314 8.15 2.74 -26.64
C SER A 314 7.92 4.18 -26.19
N ASN A 315 8.71 4.66 -25.21
CA ASN A 315 8.66 6.04 -24.76
C ASN A 315 9.07 7.04 -25.85
N LEU A 316 10.17 6.78 -26.57
CA LEU A 316 10.64 7.67 -27.62
C LEU A 316 9.60 7.82 -28.75
N ILE A 317 8.95 6.74 -29.13
CA ILE A 317 7.90 6.76 -30.17
C ILE A 317 6.68 7.53 -29.69
N ALA A 318 6.22 7.28 -28.46
CA ALA A 318 5.11 8.01 -27.88
C ALA A 318 5.43 9.52 -27.74
N LEU A 319 6.66 9.84 -27.32
CA LEU A 319 7.16 11.20 -27.18
C LEU A 319 7.24 11.93 -28.54
N ALA A 320 7.74 11.24 -29.58
CA ALA A 320 7.78 11.81 -30.93
C ALA A 320 6.37 12.10 -31.45
N LYS A 321 5.39 11.24 -31.18
CA LYS A 321 3.98 11.51 -31.50
C LYS A 321 3.45 12.74 -30.77
N ALA A 322 3.63 12.80 -29.46
CA ALA A 322 3.18 13.94 -28.67
C ALA A 322 3.85 15.25 -29.14
N ALA A 323 5.14 15.20 -29.49
CA ALA A 323 5.88 16.32 -30.03
C ALA A 323 5.30 16.81 -31.36
N ARG A 324 4.94 15.91 -32.29
CA ARG A 324 4.28 16.28 -33.56
C ARG A 324 2.93 16.96 -33.33
N TYR A 325 2.08 16.38 -32.49
CA TYR A 325 0.78 16.97 -32.19
C TYR A 325 0.85 18.30 -31.43
N THR A 326 2.02 18.63 -30.85
CA THR A 326 2.29 19.92 -30.19
C THR A 326 3.18 20.85 -31.04
N ASN A 327 3.26 20.61 -32.36
CA ASN A 327 4.03 21.41 -33.36
C ASN A 327 5.54 21.47 -33.08
N ARG A 328 6.12 20.49 -32.38
CA ARG A 328 7.56 20.38 -32.11
C ARG A 328 8.24 19.42 -33.08
N ASN A 329 8.06 19.65 -34.41
CA ASN A 329 8.45 18.71 -35.45
C ASN A 329 9.96 18.44 -35.48
N PHE A 330 10.80 19.48 -35.35
CA PHE A 330 12.25 19.31 -35.30
C PHE A 330 12.72 18.41 -34.16
N PHE A 331 12.15 18.60 -32.96
CA PHE A 331 12.43 17.75 -31.81
C PHE A 331 11.92 16.32 -32.04
N ALA A 332 10.75 16.15 -32.64
CA ALA A 332 10.22 14.83 -32.98
C ALA A 332 11.17 14.06 -33.93
N SER A 333 11.72 14.72 -34.96
CA SER A 333 12.69 14.12 -35.88
C SER A 333 13.97 13.68 -35.17
N GLN A 334 14.48 14.47 -34.22
CA GLN A 334 15.66 14.09 -33.42
C GLN A 334 15.36 12.84 -32.56
N ILE A 335 14.19 12.78 -31.92
CA ILE A 335 13.77 11.64 -31.11
C ILE A 335 13.60 10.37 -31.97
N LEU A 336 13.04 10.50 -33.17
CA LEU A 336 12.87 9.37 -34.09
C LEU A 336 14.22 8.80 -34.57
N LYS A 337 15.22 9.63 -34.86
CA LYS A 337 16.58 9.17 -35.19
C LYS A 337 17.22 8.43 -34.03
N LYS A 338 17.04 8.91 -32.79
CA LYS A 338 17.49 8.23 -31.58
C LYS A 338 16.78 6.87 -31.40
N ALA A 339 15.48 6.82 -31.64
CA ALA A 339 14.68 5.59 -31.60
C ALA A 339 15.12 4.57 -32.66
N GLU A 340 15.50 5.01 -33.86
CA GLU A 340 15.99 4.13 -34.94
C GLU A 340 17.28 3.41 -34.56
N ILE A 341 18.22 4.09 -33.94
CA ILE A 341 19.47 3.49 -33.46
C ILE A 341 19.17 2.40 -32.42
N LEU A 342 18.27 2.69 -31.49
CA LEU A 342 17.89 1.77 -30.44
C LEU A 342 17.13 0.54 -30.98
N ALA A 343 16.28 0.74 -31.99
CA ALA A 343 15.45 -0.29 -32.58
C ALA A 343 16.23 -1.39 -33.32
N LYS A 344 17.48 -1.15 -33.73
CA LYS A 344 18.32 -2.14 -34.43
C LYS A 344 18.56 -3.42 -33.61
N ASN A 345 18.59 -3.28 -32.28
CA ASN A 345 18.92 -4.36 -31.35
C ASN A 345 17.69 -4.96 -30.62
N ILE A 346 16.49 -4.61 -31.09
CA ILE A 346 15.23 -5.05 -30.46
C ILE A 346 14.48 -6.00 -31.40
N GLN A 347 13.84 -7.04 -30.87
CA GLN A 347 13.01 -7.95 -31.67
C GLN A 347 11.77 -7.25 -32.22
N LEU A 348 11.23 -7.76 -33.33
CA LEU A 348 10.05 -7.23 -34.00
C LEU A 348 8.90 -6.93 -33.04
N SER A 349 8.48 -5.70 -33.00
CA SER A 349 7.41 -5.19 -32.13
C SER A 349 6.52 -4.19 -32.87
N GLN A 350 5.33 -3.93 -32.32
CA GLN A 350 4.44 -2.87 -32.82
C GLN A 350 5.13 -1.50 -32.86
N ASP A 351 5.97 -1.25 -31.85
CA ASP A 351 6.73 0.01 -31.76
C ASP A 351 7.68 0.21 -32.92
N GLN A 352 8.37 -0.84 -33.38
CA GLN A 352 9.25 -0.74 -34.55
C GLN A 352 8.48 -0.44 -35.85
N ILE A 353 7.31 -1.06 -36.03
CA ILE A 353 6.45 -0.81 -37.19
C ILE A 353 6.05 0.66 -37.22
N GLU A 354 5.61 1.17 -36.09
CA GLU A 354 5.21 2.56 -35.94
C GLU A 354 6.38 3.53 -36.15
N LEU A 355 7.55 3.21 -35.61
CA LEU A 355 8.76 3.97 -35.80
C LEU A 355 9.11 4.15 -37.28
N TYR A 356 9.14 3.05 -38.06
CA TYR A 356 9.51 3.12 -39.47
C TYR A 356 8.48 3.84 -40.31
N LYS A 357 7.19 3.79 -39.96
CA LYS A 357 6.18 4.65 -40.56
C LYS A 357 6.44 6.11 -40.28
N MET A 358 6.67 6.49 -39.00
CA MET A 358 6.92 7.87 -38.62
C MET A 358 8.21 8.43 -39.21
N LEU A 359 9.26 7.60 -39.35
CA LEU A 359 10.49 7.99 -40.01
C LEU A 359 10.28 8.20 -41.51
N SER A 360 9.54 7.33 -42.20
CA SER A 360 9.18 7.52 -43.60
C SER A 360 8.43 8.84 -43.81
N ASP A 361 7.42 9.12 -43.00
CA ASP A 361 6.66 10.39 -43.06
C ASP A 361 7.58 11.61 -42.80
N ASP A 362 8.55 11.48 -41.89
CA ASP A 362 9.50 12.53 -41.53
C ASP A 362 10.45 12.86 -42.70
N TYR A 363 11.01 11.84 -43.35
CA TYR A 363 11.88 12.04 -44.53
C TYR A 363 11.10 12.53 -45.73
N GLN A 364 9.83 12.18 -45.90
CA GLN A 364 8.94 12.71 -46.93
C GLN A 364 8.72 14.23 -46.73
N GLN A 365 8.51 14.68 -45.50
CA GLN A 365 8.39 16.09 -45.16
C GLN A 365 9.71 16.90 -45.38
N GLN A 366 10.86 16.21 -45.35
CA GLN A 366 12.18 16.77 -45.64
C GLN A 366 12.53 16.65 -47.13
N GLU A 367 11.59 16.30 -48.01
CA GLU A 367 11.75 16.10 -49.44
C GLU A 367 12.83 15.07 -49.82
N ASN A 368 13.19 14.17 -48.90
CA ASN A 368 14.14 13.09 -49.12
C ASN A 368 13.40 11.79 -49.52
N GLU A 369 12.91 11.76 -50.75
CA GLU A 369 12.08 10.67 -51.27
C GLU A 369 12.79 9.30 -51.23
N HIS A 370 14.10 9.24 -51.53
CA HIS A 370 14.85 7.99 -51.53
C HIS A 370 14.84 7.32 -50.15
N GLN A 371 15.11 8.07 -49.08
CA GLN A 371 15.08 7.55 -47.71
C GLN A 371 13.65 7.26 -47.25
N ALA A 372 12.69 8.10 -47.62
CA ALA A 372 11.26 7.88 -47.31
C ALA A 372 10.78 6.56 -47.90
N LEU A 373 11.03 6.27 -49.17
CA LEU A 373 10.67 5.00 -49.85
C LEU A 373 11.35 3.79 -49.23
N LYS A 374 12.64 3.87 -48.91
CA LYS A 374 13.38 2.81 -48.23
C LYS A 374 12.73 2.43 -46.87
N LEU A 375 12.37 3.41 -46.10
CA LEU A 375 11.75 3.22 -44.77
C LEU A 375 10.28 2.78 -44.88
N LEU A 376 9.55 3.25 -45.89
CA LEU A 376 8.21 2.78 -46.20
C LEU A 376 8.20 1.29 -46.57
N ASN A 377 9.14 0.85 -47.41
CA ASN A 377 9.28 -0.56 -47.74
C ASN A 377 9.59 -1.41 -46.50
N LYS A 378 10.45 -0.90 -45.62
CA LYS A 378 10.75 -1.54 -44.33
C LYS A 378 9.52 -1.63 -43.44
N TYR A 379 8.75 -0.55 -43.32
CA TYR A 379 7.46 -0.54 -42.61
C TYR A 379 6.49 -1.59 -43.17
N LEU A 380 6.31 -1.63 -44.50
CA LEU A 380 5.39 -2.59 -45.15
C LEU A 380 5.82 -4.06 -44.92
N LEU A 381 7.12 -4.36 -45.02
CA LEU A 381 7.66 -5.68 -44.73
C LEU A 381 7.37 -6.11 -43.27
N LEU A 382 7.73 -5.26 -42.32
CA LEU A 382 7.52 -5.53 -40.89
C LEU A 382 6.04 -5.65 -40.56
N LYS A 383 5.20 -4.78 -41.14
CA LYS A 383 3.75 -4.85 -40.98
C LYS A 383 3.17 -6.14 -41.50
N LYS A 384 3.61 -6.60 -42.69
CA LYS A 384 3.20 -7.91 -43.28
C LYS A 384 3.58 -9.06 -42.35
N GLN A 385 4.82 -9.10 -41.86
CA GLN A 385 5.29 -10.12 -40.91
C GLN A 385 4.48 -10.09 -39.60
N PHE A 386 4.19 -8.90 -39.08
CA PHE A 386 3.42 -8.74 -37.87
C PHE A 386 1.94 -9.12 -38.07
N THR A 387 1.35 -8.76 -39.21
CA THR A 387 -0.06 -9.04 -39.51
C THR A 387 -0.28 -10.52 -39.77
N GLN A 388 0.67 -11.23 -40.43
CA GLN A 388 0.60 -12.68 -40.59
C GLN A 388 0.63 -13.41 -39.23
N LYS A 389 1.45 -12.91 -38.28
CA LYS A 389 1.39 -13.39 -36.89
C LYS A 389 0.04 -13.06 -36.24
N LYS A 390 -0.52 -11.87 -36.48
CA LYS A 390 -1.75 -11.38 -35.87
C LYS A 390 -3.02 -12.03 -36.42
N SER A 391 -3.09 -12.36 -37.72
CA SER A 391 -4.27 -13.03 -38.31
C SER A 391 -4.48 -14.44 -37.75
N ASN A 392 -3.39 -15.13 -37.41
CA ASN A 392 -3.46 -16.37 -36.64
C ASN A 392 -3.93 -16.18 -35.19
N ILE A 393 -3.84 -14.95 -34.69
CA ILE A 393 -4.27 -14.51 -33.35
C ILE A 393 -5.78 -14.23 -33.29
N GLU A 394 -6.32 -13.49 -34.25
CA GLU A 394 -7.70 -13.03 -34.22
C GLU A 394 -8.74 -14.12 -34.46
N LYS A 395 -8.37 -15.17 -35.21
CA LYS A 395 -9.24 -16.33 -35.44
C LYS A 395 -9.42 -17.22 -34.21
N LEU A 396 -8.39 -17.37 -33.39
CA LEU A 396 -8.41 -18.27 -32.24
C LEU A 396 -9.23 -17.79 -31.04
N PRO A 397 -9.15 -16.53 -30.58
CA PRO A 397 -9.99 -16.06 -29.50
C PRO A 397 -11.48 -16.10 -29.83
N GLN A 398 -11.85 -15.94 -31.12
CA GLN A 398 -13.24 -16.07 -31.56
C GLN A 398 -13.69 -17.53 -31.52
N GLU A 399 -12.89 -18.48 -31.97
CA GLU A 399 -13.17 -19.92 -31.87
C GLU A 399 -13.29 -20.39 -30.43
N ILE A 400 -12.42 -19.89 -29.54
CA ILE A 400 -12.46 -20.23 -28.12
C ILE A 400 -13.59 -19.51 -27.39
N LYS A 401 -13.89 -18.24 -27.73
CA LYS A 401 -15.12 -17.56 -27.29
C LYS A 401 -16.36 -18.30 -27.78
N HIS A 402 -16.35 -18.78 -29.02
CA HIS A 402 -17.44 -19.56 -29.58
C HIS A 402 -17.57 -20.93 -28.90
N SER A 403 -16.47 -21.62 -28.61
CA SER A 403 -16.47 -22.88 -27.87
C SER A 403 -16.87 -22.72 -26.40
N LYS A 404 -16.38 -21.66 -25.72
CA LYS A 404 -16.83 -21.29 -24.36
C LYS A 404 -18.31 -20.85 -24.34
N LYS A 405 -18.77 -20.15 -25.37
CA LYS A 405 -20.19 -19.79 -25.53
C LYS A 405 -21.04 -21.03 -25.79
N LYS A 406 -20.56 -21.94 -26.66
CA LYS A 406 -21.22 -23.22 -26.98
C LYS A 406 -21.21 -24.17 -25.76
N SER A 407 -20.15 -24.22 -24.97
CA SER A 407 -20.12 -24.99 -23.71
C SER A 407 -20.99 -24.36 -22.64
N LYS A 408 -21.09 -23.02 -22.54
CA LYS A 408 -22.07 -22.33 -21.68
C LYS A 408 -23.51 -22.54 -22.16
N GLU A 409 -23.76 -22.52 -23.47
CA GLU A 409 -25.08 -22.82 -24.04
C GLU A 409 -25.47 -24.29 -23.87
N LEU A 410 -24.51 -25.22 -23.98
CA LEU A 410 -24.69 -26.64 -23.62
C LEU A 410 -24.95 -26.81 -22.12
N ALA A 411 -24.17 -26.16 -21.24
CA ALA A 411 -24.39 -26.16 -19.80
C ALA A 411 -25.75 -25.53 -19.42
N LEU A 412 -26.17 -24.47 -20.12
CA LEU A 412 -27.50 -23.87 -19.99
C LEU A 412 -28.61 -24.78 -20.56
N LYS A 413 -28.36 -25.52 -21.64
CA LYS A 413 -29.30 -26.53 -22.15
C LYS A 413 -29.42 -27.74 -21.22
N PHE A 414 -28.30 -28.20 -20.63
CA PHE A 414 -28.31 -29.22 -19.57
C PHE A 414 -28.97 -28.70 -18.27
N SER A 415 -28.82 -27.41 -17.93
CA SER A 415 -29.53 -26.82 -16.78
C SER A 415 -31.03 -26.55 -17.08
N LYS A 416 -31.43 -26.35 -18.35
CA LYS A 416 -32.84 -26.24 -18.72
C LYS A 416 -33.58 -27.56 -18.73
N ASN A 417 -32.91 -28.70 -18.92
CA ASN A 417 -33.50 -30.03 -18.71
C ASN A 417 -33.56 -30.42 -17.21
N GLY A 418 -32.93 -29.59 -16.32
CA GLY A 418 -33.08 -29.64 -14.87
C GLY A 418 -34.07 -28.61 -14.35
N THR A 419 -35.15 -28.31 -15.09
CA THR A 419 -36.14 -27.27 -14.77
C THR A 419 -36.87 -27.46 -13.42
N VAL A 420 -36.74 -28.58 -12.77
CA VAL A 420 -37.19 -28.78 -11.39
C VAL A 420 -36.25 -28.18 -10.35
N TYR A 421 -34.94 -28.09 -10.65
CA TYR A 421 -33.95 -27.50 -9.71
C TYR A 421 -33.87 -25.96 -9.78
N SER A 422 -34.18 -25.34 -10.92
CA SER A 422 -34.12 -23.89 -11.06
C SER A 422 -35.31 -23.17 -10.44
N GLU A 423 -36.51 -23.77 -10.49
CA GLU A 423 -37.68 -23.25 -9.75
C GLU A 423 -37.51 -23.39 -8.23
N PHE A 424 -36.90 -24.48 -7.76
CA PHE A 424 -36.54 -24.63 -6.34
C PHE A 424 -35.43 -23.64 -5.91
N ALA A 425 -34.45 -23.35 -6.77
CA ALA A 425 -33.40 -22.38 -6.46
C ALA A 425 -33.94 -20.94 -6.44
N GLN A 426 -34.82 -20.55 -7.37
CA GLN A 426 -35.48 -19.24 -7.36
C GLN A 426 -36.46 -19.10 -6.18
N LYS A 427 -37.25 -20.12 -5.87
CA LYS A 427 -38.09 -20.15 -4.65
C LYS A 427 -37.24 -20.07 -3.37
N ASN A 428 -36.12 -20.77 -3.31
CA ASN A 428 -35.18 -20.67 -2.19
C ASN A 428 -34.50 -19.32 -2.10
N GLN A 429 -34.20 -18.66 -3.21
CA GLN A 429 -33.61 -17.32 -3.22
C GLN A 429 -34.64 -16.28 -2.77
N PHE A 430 -35.90 -16.40 -3.22
CA PHE A 430 -37.01 -15.58 -2.76
C PHE A 430 -37.33 -15.80 -1.28
N LEU A 431 -37.37 -17.05 -0.82
CA LEU A 431 -37.53 -17.40 0.61
C LEU A 431 -36.37 -16.87 1.46
N ARG A 432 -35.12 -16.95 0.98
CA ARG A 432 -33.96 -16.35 1.66
C ARG A 432 -34.07 -14.84 1.77
N SER A 433 -34.55 -14.16 0.73
CA SER A 433 -34.79 -12.70 0.77
C SER A 433 -35.89 -12.34 1.78
N ILE A 434 -36.98 -13.12 1.85
CA ILE A 434 -38.04 -12.96 2.86
C ILE A 434 -37.51 -13.20 4.26
N ILE A 435 -36.72 -14.25 4.47
CA ILE A 435 -36.09 -14.54 5.77
C ILE A 435 -35.17 -13.40 6.19
N LEU A 436 -34.36 -12.84 5.27
CA LEU A 436 -33.50 -11.70 5.55
C LEU A 436 -34.30 -10.45 5.93
N ILE A 437 -35.42 -10.19 5.26
CA ILE A 437 -36.33 -9.08 5.58
C ILE A 437 -36.97 -9.31 6.96
N LEU A 438 -37.44 -10.53 7.26
CA LEU A 438 -38.00 -10.86 8.55
C LEU A 438 -36.97 -10.75 9.68
N VAL A 439 -35.74 -11.22 9.47
CA VAL A 439 -34.63 -11.04 10.42
C VAL A 439 -34.35 -9.56 10.65
N PHE A 440 -34.36 -8.75 9.58
CA PHE A 440 -34.16 -7.30 9.71
C PHE A 440 -35.30 -6.63 10.50
N ILE A 441 -36.56 -7.04 10.28
CA ILE A 441 -37.73 -6.57 11.05
C ILE A 441 -37.62 -6.97 12.52
N VAL A 442 -37.23 -8.20 12.81
CA VAL A 442 -37.04 -8.68 14.20
C VAL A 442 -35.91 -7.90 14.88
N ILE A 443 -34.79 -7.66 14.20
CA ILE A 443 -33.68 -6.87 14.74
C ILE A 443 -34.13 -5.43 15.00
N SER A 444 -34.90 -4.83 14.09
CA SER A 444 -35.43 -3.46 14.27
C SER A 444 -36.43 -3.38 15.44
N LEU A 445 -37.29 -4.39 15.62
CA LEU A 445 -38.17 -4.48 16.77
C LEU A 445 -37.41 -4.64 18.09
N ILE A 446 -36.35 -5.46 18.11
CA ILE A 446 -35.47 -5.60 19.27
C ILE A 446 -34.78 -4.25 19.59
N ILE A 447 -34.31 -3.52 18.58
CA ILE A 447 -33.70 -2.20 18.78
C ILE A 447 -34.74 -1.21 19.34
N VAL A 448 -35.96 -1.21 18.81
CA VAL A 448 -37.05 -0.36 19.32
C VAL A 448 -37.42 -0.72 20.75
N THR A 449 -37.52 -2.02 21.09
CA THR A 449 -37.79 -2.44 22.46
C THR A 449 -36.65 -2.09 23.42
N ILE A 450 -35.40 -2.20 22.99
CA ILE A 450 -34.23 -1.75 23.76
C ILE A 450 -34.28 -0.22 23.98
N ILE A 451 -34.61 0.56 22.94
CA ILE A 451 -34.74 2.01 23.05
C ILE A 451 -35.88 2.39 24.01
N LEU A 452 -37.03 1.73 23.90
CA LEU A 452 -38.17 1.93 24.80
C LEU A 452 -37.83 1.50 26.25
N TRP A 453 -37.11 0.40 26.40
CA TRP A 453 -36.65 -0.08 27.72
C TRP A 453 -35.63 0.88 28.32
N LEU A 454 -34.66 1.37 27.53
CA LEU A 454 -33.71 2.39 27.96
C LEU A 454 -34.39 3.72 28.32
N LYS A 455 -35.40 4.11 27.54
CA LYS A 455 -36.22 5.31 27.81
C LYS A 455 -37.07 5.12 29.07
N HIS A 456 -37.67 3.97 29.26
CA HIS A 456 -38.42 3.61 30.49
C HIS A 456 -37.49 3.49 31.71
N ARG A 457 -36.31 2.90 31.55
CA ARG A 457 -35.26 2.86 32.58
C ARG A 457 -34.79 4.26 32.98
N ASN A 458 -34.61 5.13 32.00
CA ASN A 458 -34.29 6.55 32.29
C ASN A 458 -35.41 7.27 32.99
N TYR A 459 -36.68 6.94 32.75
CA TYR A 459 -37.81 7.48 33.51
C TYR A 459 -37.85 6.99 34.98
N LEU A 460 -37.52 5.74 35.22
CA LEU A 460 -37.40 5.16 36.59
C LEU A 460 -36.15 5.64 37.31
N PHE A 461 -35.04 5.89 36.60
CA PHE A 461 -33.78 6.43 37.17
C PHE A 461 -33.83 7.95 37.46
N HIS A 462 -34.87 8.66 37.04
CA HIS A 462 -35.05 10.05 37.47
C HIS A 462 -35.72 10.18 38.84
N ALA A 463 -36.11 9.06 39.48
CA ALA A 463 -36.69 9.06 40.83
C ALA A 463 -35.67 8.84 41.95
N ASP A 464 -34.52 8.20 41.65
CA ASP A 464 -33.49 7.91 42.65
C ASP A 464 -32.10 8.25 42.11
N TYR A 465 -31.63 9.48 42.33
CA TYR A 465 -30.25 9.86 42.11
C TYR A 465 -29.41 9.35 43.29
N ILE A 466 -28.93 8.10 43.21
CA ILE A 466 -27.75 7.69 43.97
C ILE A 466 -26.55 8.01 43.10
N GLU A 467 -25.74 8.93 43.57
CA GLU A 467 -24.43 9.26 43.01
C GLU A 467 -23.58 8.01 42.89
N LEU A 468 -23.40 7.54 41.66
CA LEU A 468 -22.33 6.59 41.37
C LEU A 468 -21.05 7.41 41.20
N GLU A 469 -20.11 7.21 42.13
CA GLU A 469 -18.75 7.73 42.09
C GLU A 469 -18.12 7.40 40.72
N GLN A 470 -17.93 8.46 39.91
CA GLN A 470 -17.04 8.35 38.76
C GLN A 470 -15.60 8.46 39.25
N PRO A 471 -14.65 7.67 38.68
CA PRO A 471 -13.24 7.79 39.04
C PRO A 471 -12.76 9.23 38.75
N LYS A 472 -12.09 9.84 39.73
CA LYS A 472 -11.62 11.26 39.78
C LYS A 472 -10.57 11.64 38.72
N GLU A 473 -10.42 10.91 37.63
CA GLU A 473 -9.29 11.11 36.69
C GLU A 473 -9.54 12.08 35.53
N TYR A 474 -10.78 12.46 35.24
CA TYR A 474 -11.05 13.35 34.10
C TYR A 474 -12.10 14.41 34.40
N LEU A 475 -11.81 15.67 34.01
CA LEU A 475 -12.80 16.74 34.03
C LEU A 475 -13.96 16.45 33.08
N SER A 476 -15.17 16.87 33.46
CA SER A 476 -16.37 16.66 32.64
C SER A 476 -16.22 17.26 31.24
N PRO A 477 -16.65 16.56 30.19
CA PRO A 477 -16.62 17.06 28.81
C PRO A 477 -17.57 18.27 28.62
N PRO A 478 -17.38 19.10 27.58
CA PRO A 478 -18.10 20.37 27.39
C PRO A 478 -19.63 20.28 27.46
N ILE A 479 -20.20 19.21 26.94
CA ILE A 479 -21.66 18.98 26.94
C ILE A 479 -22.16 18.77 28.39
N ILE A 480 -21.47 17.94 29.17
CA ILE A 480 -21.81 17.63 30.54
C ILE A 480 -21.56 18.87 31.44
N THR A 481 -20.45 19.56 31.23
CA THR A 481 -20.11 20.78 31.94
C THR A 481 -21.18 21.85 31.76
N LYS A 482 -21.61 22.12 30.54
CA LYS A 482 -22.70 23.08 30.25
C LYS A 482 -24.03 22.64 30.87
N LYS A 483 -24.34 21.35 30.84
CA LYS A 483 -25.54 20.80 31.48
C LYS A 483 -25.50 20.99 32.99
N ASN A 484 -24.39 20.66 33.65
CA ASN A 484 -24.19 20.84 35.08
C ASN A 484 -24.25 22.32 35.49
N TYR A 485 -23.62 23.20 34.72
CA TYR A 485 -23.71 24.64 34.91
C TYR A 485 -25.15 25.13 34.90
N HIS A 486 -25.90 24.79 33.85
CA HIS A 486 -27.31 25.15 33.72
C HIS A 486 -28.18 24.66 34.89
N LEU A 487 -27.94 23.40 35.29
CA LEU A 487 -28.69 22.79 36.36
C LEU A 487 -28.43 23.48 37.70
N ASN A 488 -27.15 23.70 38.05
CA ASN A 488 -26.75 24.33 39.31
C ASN A 488 -27.14 25.81 39.36
N TYR A 489 -27.00 26.50 38.22
CA TYR A 489 -27.42 27.89 38.13
C TYR A 489 -28.93 28.06 38.36
N LYS A 490 -29.77 27.24 37.72
CA LYS A 490 -31.22 27.24 37.91
C LYS A 490 -31.61 26.86 39.34
N LYS A 491 -30.93 25.85 39.94
CA LYS A 491 -31.16 25.46 41.33
C LYS A 491 -30.82 26.63 42.28
N ALA A 492 -29.66 27.29 42.10
CA ALA A 492 -29.27 28.44 42.91
C ALA A 492 -30.31 29.57 42.86
N ARG A 493 -30.84 29.86 41.67
CA ARG A 493 -31.91 30.85 41.50
C ARG A 493 -33.23 30.41 42.13
N LYS A 494 -33.61 29.15 41.94
CA LYS A 494 -34.87 28.63 42.49
C LYS A 494 -34.89 28.60 44.03
N TYR A 495 -33.77 28.21 44.62
CA TYR A 495 -33.66 28.00 46.06
C TYR A 495 -32.93 29.14 46.78
N ASN A 496 -32.58 30.23 46.08
CA ASN A 496 -31.99 31.46 46.57
C ASN A 496 -30.71 31.26 47.42
N TYR A 497 -29.77 30.41 46.92
CA TYR A 497 -28.46 30.26 47.54
C TYR A 497 -27.36 30.84 46.61
N PRO A 498 -26.22 31.30 47.19
CA PRO A 498 -25.12 31.84 46.39
C PRO A 498 -24.50 30.73 45.52
N ILE A 499 -24.09 31.12 44.32
CA ILE A 499 -23.31 30.28 43.42
C ILE A 499 -22.22 31.14 42.80
N THR A 500 -20.98 30.66 42.83
CA THR A 500 -19.90 31.38 42.17
C THR A 500 -19.40 30.55 40.98
N ILE A 501 -19.17 31.23 39.87
CA ILE A 501 -18.69 30.64 38.64
C ILE A 501 -17.29 31.18 38.34
N SER A 502 -16.35 30.29 38.12
CA SER A 502 -14.99 30.67 37.74
C SER A 502 -14.67 30.11 36.35
N LEU A 503 -14.14 30.95 35.50
CA LEU A 503 -13.68 30.59 34.17
C LEU A 503 -12.15 30.63 34.15
N ILE A 504 -11.51 29.54 33.71
CA ILE A 504 -10.08 29.43 33.50
C ILE A 504 -9.85 29.34 32.00
N SER A 505 -8.99 30.16 31.44
CA SER A 505 -8.63 30.13 30.02
C SER A 505 -7.13 30.22 29.81
N ILE A 506 -6.64 29.44 28.88
CA ILE A 506 -5.27 29.52 28.35
C ILE A 506 -5.31 30.56 27.23
N THR A 507 -4.80 31.77 27.49
CA THR A 507 -4.93 32.91 26.56
C THR A 507 -4.11 32.73 25.27
N ASN A 508 -3.01 31.99 25.33
CA ASN A 508 -2.17 31.67 24.17
C ASN A 508 -2.41 30.25 23.60
N TRP A 509 -3.63 29.69 23.79
CA TRP A 509 -3.98 28.34 23.34
C TRP A 509 -3.80 28.14 21.85
N GLU A 510 -4.25 29.08 21.03
CA GLU A 510 -4.17 28.98 19.56
C GLU A 510 -2.72 28.95 19.08
N GLU A 511 -1.87 29.83 19.65
CA GLU A 511 -0.43 29.87 19.37
C GLU A 511 0.24 28.54 19.75
N LEU A 512 0.00 28.03 20.94
CA LEU A 512 0.55 26.76 21.40
C LEU A 512 0.04 25.60 20.55
N SER A 513 -1.24 25.58 20.17
CA SER A 513 -1.82 24.52 19.34
C SER A 513 -1.30 24.52 17.90
N PHE A 514 -0.83 25.66 17.41
CA PHE A 514 -0.18 25.78 16.11
C PHE A 514 1.28 25.31 16.15
N LEU A 515 2.00 25.60 17.22
CA LEU A 515 3.43 25.30 17.36
C LEU A 515 3.70 23.85 17.82
N PHE A 516 2.81 23.27 18.61
CA PHE A 516 3.04 21.98 19.23
C PHE A 516 2.05 20.91 18.75
N ASN A 517 2.49 19.64 18.78
CA ASN A 517 1.67 18.51 18.35
C ASN A 517 0.57 18.17 19.38
N LYS A 518 -0.44 17.40 18.94
CA LYS A 518 -1.58 16.99 19.78
C LYS A 518 -1.20 16.28 21.08
N ARG A 519 -0.04 15.63 21.15
CA ARG A 519 0.41 14.91 22.34
C ARG A 519 0.83 15.87 23.43
N VAL A 520 1.59 16.90 23.08
CA VAL A 520 2.02 17.96 24.01
C VAL A 520 0.81 18.76 24.50
N MET A 521 -0.10 19.13 23.58
CA MET A 521 -1.33 19.84 23.96
C MET A 521 -2.22 19.03 24.91
N LYS A 522 -2.33 17.71 24.70
CA LYS A 522 -3.07 16.81 25.59
C LYS A 522 -2.40 16.66 26.96
N GLU A 523 -1.08 16.71 27.02
CA GLU A 523 -0.33 16.69 28.28
C GLU A 523 -0.58 17.96 29.10
N ILE A 524 -0.61 19.14 28.47
CA ILE A 524 -0.98 20.41 29.11
C ILE A 524 -2.42 20.33 29.66
N GLU A 525 -3.37 19.88 28.84
CA GLU A 525 -4.77 19.71 29.27
C GLU A 525 -4.91 18.77 30.46
N ASN A 526 -4.25 17.61 30.43
CA ASN A 526 -4.28 16.66 31.54
C ASN A 526 -3.68 17.23 32.83
N ASN A 527 -2.59 17.95 32.70
CA ASN A 527 -1.94 18.58 33.85
C ASN A 527 -2.82 19.65 34.51
N ILE A 528 -3.50 20.49 33.71
CA ILE A 528 -4.46 21.48 34.21
C ILE A 528 -5.67 20.80 34.85
N ALA A 529 -6.19 19.77 34.20
CA ALA A 529 -7.31 19.00 34.72
C ALA A 529 -6.98 18.36 36.08
N ASN A 530 -5.80 17.78 36.23
CA ASN A 530 -5.34 17.22 37.51
C ASN A 530 -5.19 18.27 38.60
N THR A 531 -4.61 19.41 38.27
CA THR A 531 -4.49 20.52 39.23
C THR A 531 -5.86 21.02 39.70
N ILE A 532 -6.82 21.19 38.79
CA ILE A 532 -8.18 21.55 39.12
C ILE A 532 -8.84 20.51 40.02
N ASN A 533 -8.81 19.23 39.61
CA ASN A 533 -9.45 18.12 40.34
C ASN A 533 -8.87 17.94 41.76
N ASN A 534 -7.58 18.19 41.95
CA ASN A 534 -6.94 18.07 43.27
C ASN A 534 -7.31 19.20 44.24
N ASN A 535 -7.86 20.33 43.74
CA ASN A 535 -8.15 21.52 44.53
C ASN A 535 -9.65 21.82 44.66
N ILE A 536 -10.54 21.00 44.06
CA ILE A 536 -12.00 21.12 44.22
C ILE A 536 -12.55 20.04 45.14
N ASN A 537 -13.63 20.33 45.86
CA ASN A 537 -14.32 19.40 46.76
C ASN A 537 -15.41 18.60 46.03
N GLU A 538 -15.99 17.60 46.72
CA GLU A 538 -17.04 16.74 46.17
C GLU A 538 -18.33 17.46 45.75
N PHE A 539 -18.63 18.61 46.40
CA PHE A 539 -19.82 19.42 46.09
C PHE A 539 -19.60 20.43 44.97
N GLU A 540 -18.37 20.58 44.52
CA GLU A 540 -17.98 21.52 43.48
C GLU A 540 -17.86 20.78 42.13
N HIS A 541 -18.15 21.47 41.05
CA HIS A 541 -18.11 20.88 39.75
C HIS A 541 -17.08 21.59 38.85
N ALA A 542 -16.25 20.83 38.17
CA ALA A 542 -15.35 21.35 37.16
C ALA A 542 -15.46 20.57 35.86
N GLY A 543 -15.24 21.26 34.75
CA GLY A 543 -15.26 20.64 33.47
C GLY A 543 -14.70 21.52 32.35
N LYS A 544 -14.42 20.92 31.22
CA LYS A 544 -13.98 21.61 30.03
C LYS A 544 -15.16 22.32 29.36
N ILE A 545 -14.96 23.54 28.85
CA ILE A 545 -15.99 24.31 28.13
C ILE A 545 -15.62 24.55 26.66
N SER A 546 -14.33 24.70 26.41
CA SER A 546 -13.74 24.86 25.08
C SER A 546 -12.32 24.28 25.04
N ASN A 547 -11.63 24.38 23.94
CA ASN A 547 -10.19 24.04 23.86
C ASN A 547 -9.41 25.08 24.67
N GLY A 548 -8.66 24.64 25.67
CA GLY A 548 -7.95 25.51 26.61
C GLY A 548 -8.82 26.28 27.59
N GLY A 549 -10.15 26.03 27.64
CA GLY A 549 -11.08 26.68 28.54
C GLY A 549 -11.77 25.73 29.51
N TYR A 550 -11.82 26.07 30.79
CA TYR A 550 -12.40 25.26 31.88
C TYR A 550 -13.36 26.09 32.73
N LEU A 551 -14.45 25.47 33.15
CA LEU A 551 -15.47 26.07 33.98
C LEU A 551 -15.53 25.36 35.33
N LEU A 552 -15.46 26.16 36.42
CA LEU A 552 -15.63 25.68 37.77
C LEU A 552 -16.92 26.29 38.33
N ILE A 553 -17.68 25.49 39.04
CA ILE A 553 -18.98 25.84 39.59
C ILE A 553 -18.93 25.55 41.09
N PHE A 554 -19.15 26.58 41.90
CA PHE A 554 -19.10 26.55 43.35
C PHE A 554 -20.50 26.85 43.93
N PRO A 555 -21.36 25.81 44.08
CA PRO A 555 -22.67 25.96 44.69
C PRO A 555 -22.54 26.30 46.17
N HIS A 556 -23.45 27.13 46.71
CA HIS A 556 -23.50 27.58 48.11
C HIS A 556 -22.30 28.42 48.57
N GLN A 557 -21.49 28.93 47.65
CA GLN A 557 -20.31 29.73 47.98
C GLN A 557 -20.32 31.07 47.24
N THR A 558 -19.89 32.12 47.95
CA THR A 558 -19.69 33.48 47.40
C THR A 558 -18.26 33.60 46.84
N LYS A 559 -18.00 34.70 46.10
CA LYS A 559 -16.66 34.97 45.56
C LYS A 559 -15.59 35.06 46.65
N SER A 560 -15.91 35.65 47.82
CA SER A 560 -14.98 35.75 48.94
C SER A 560 -14.60 34.40 49.54
N GLU A 561 -15.54 33.47 49.59
CA GLU A 561 -15.31 32.11 50.15
C GLU A 561 -14.44 31.22 49.25
N ILE A 562 -14.48 31.45 47.95
CA ILE A 562 -13.67 30.65 46.99
C ILE A 562 -12.30 31.28 46.68
N THR A 563 -12.00 32.48 47.21
CA THR A 563 -10.77 33.23 46.88
C THR A 563 -9.52 32.39 47.15
N GLU A 564 -9.43 31.76 48.32
CA GLU A 564 -8.29 30.94 48.72
C GLU A 564 -8.11 29.73 47.78
N THR A 565 -9.19 29.04 47.41
CA THR A 565 -9.17 27.92 46.47
C THR A 565 -8.70 28.36 45.09
N ILE A 566 -9.18 29.49 44.60
CA ILE A 566 -8.80 30.03 43.29
C ILE A 566 -7.34 30.51 43.29
N GLU A 567 -6.88 31.17 44.35
CA GLU A 567 -5.48 31.58 44.51
C GLU A 567 -4.55 30.37 44.55
N LYS A 568 -4.93 29.30 45.23
CA LYS A 568 -4.18 28.05 45.27
C LYS A 568 -4.08 27.41 43.90
N ILE A 569 -5.21 27.26 43.18
CA ILE A 569 -5.23 26.76 41.81
C ILE A 569 -4.34 27.62 40.90
N THR A 570 -4.45 28.95 41.02
CA THR A 570 -3.66 29.89 40.21
C THR A 570 -2.17 29.76 40.51
N ALA A 571 -1.77 29.67 41.77
CA ALA A 571 -0.38 29.51 42.18
C ALA A 571 0.21 28.18 41.68
N GLU A 572 -0.53 27.08 41.81
CA GLU A 572 -0.09 25.75 41.34
C GLU A 572 0.02 25.70 39.83
N LEU A 573 -0.91 26.30 39.08
CA LEU A 573 -0.88 26.34 37.62
C LEU A 573 0.27 27.21 37.09
N ASN A 574 0.53 28.36 37.72
CA ASN A 574 1.60 29.29 37.34
C ASN A 574 3.01 28.76 37.73
N ALA A 575 3.10 28.01 38.81
CA ALA A 575 4.37 27.41 39.25
C ALA A 575 4.80 26.20 38.37
N ARG A 576 3.91 25.73 37.50
CA ARG A 576 4.16 24.52 36.73
C ARG A 576 5.00 24.76 35.47
N ILE A 577 6.11 24.07 35.36
CA ILE A 577 7.01 24.11 34.20
C ILE A 577 6.64 22.96 33.27
N TYR A 578 6.38 23.26 32.00
CA TYR A 578 6.12 22.28 30.93
C TYR A 578 7.40 22.08 30.13
N ALA A 579 8.19 21.08 30.48
CA ALA A 579 9.51 20.80 29.86
C ALA A 579 9.47 20.65 28.32
N ASN A 580 8.33 20.25 27.77
CA ASN A 580 8.15 20.03 26.34
C ASN A 580 7.84 21.30 25.54
N LEU A 581 7.71 22.47 26.18
CA LEU A 581 7.45 23.75 25.52
C LEU A 581 8.70 24.58 25.25
N GLY A 582 9.89 24.16 25.70
CA GLY A 582 11.14 24.93 25.54
C GLY A 582 11.07 26.31 26.16
N GLU A 583 11.16 27.37 25.35
CA GLU A 583 11.08 28.76 25.77
C GLU A 583 9.64 29.30 25.90
N PHE A 584 8.63 28.53 25.50
CA PHE A 584 7.24 28.93 25.56
C PHE A 584 6.61 28.59 26.93
N SER A 585 5.69 29.44 27.39
CA SER A 585 4.95 29.23 28.63
C SER A 585 3.44 29.19 28.39
N VAL A 586 2.72 28.50 29.26
CA VAL A 586 1.25 28.49 29.26
C VAL A 586 0.77 29.72 30.01
N ILE A 587 0.07 30.62 29.33
CA ILE A 587 -0.46 31.87 29.95
C ILE A 587 -1.90 31.62 30.35
N ILE A 588 -2.15 31.61 31.67
CA ILE A 588 -3.45 31.31 32.26
C ILE A 588 -4.10 32.56 32.83
N LYS A 589 -5.36 32.77 32.49
CA LYS A 589 -6.21 33.82 33.04
C LYS A 589 -7.39 33.19 33.77
N ILE A 590 -7.70 33.66 34.98
CA ILE A 590 -8.80 33.12 35.77
C ILE A 590 -9.70 34.30 36.18
N ILE A 591 -11.02 34.15 36.01
CA ILE A 591 -12.02 35.13 36.40
C ILE A 591 -13.13 34.43 37.17
N SER A 592 -13.48 34.97 38.35
CA SER A 592 -14.54 34.45 39.19
C SER A 592 -15.60 35.52 39.46
N LYS A 593 -16.87 35.16 39.30
CA LYS A 593 -17.99 36.08 39.54
C LYS A 593 -19.18 35.34 40.16
N THR A 594 -19.79 35.96 41.17
CA THR A 594 -21.07 35.53 41.76
C THR A 594 -22.19 36.29 41.06
N PRO A 595 -23.21 35.60 40.47
CA PRO A 595 -24.32 36.26 39.79
C PRO A 595 -25.14 37.14 40.76
N ASN A 596 -25.49 38.35 40.32
CA ASN A 596 -26.38 39.26 41.02
C ASN A 596 -27.86 38.86 40.82
N ILE A 597 -28.79 39.53 41.56
CA ILE A 597 -30.24 39.30 41.43
C ILE A 597 -30.72 39.54 39.99
N GLN A 598 -30.08 40.46 39.27
CA GLN A 598 -30.42 40.83 37.88
C GLN A 598 -29.89 39.82 36.82
N ASP A 599 -28.93 38.98 37.17
CA ASP A 599 -28.35 37.99 36.27
C ASP A 599 -29.25 36.73 36.22
N ILE A 600 -30.41 36.83 35.55
CA ILE A 600 -31.43 35.78 35.53
C ILE A 600 -31.06 34.68 34.52
N ASP A 601 -30.51 35.06 33.36
CA ASP A 601 -30.16 34.12 32.28
C ASP A 601 -28.75 33.56 32.44
N PRO A 602 -28.62 32.23 32.62
CA PRO A 602 -27.31 31.59 32.73
C PRO A 602 -26.42 31.76 31.47
N PHE A 603 -27.00 31.87 30.28
CA PHE A 603 -26.22 32.08 29.06
C PHE A 603 -25.64 33.47 28.97
N ALA A 604 -26.46 34.50 29.27
CA ALA A 604 -26.01 35.88 29.30
C ALA A 604 -24.90 36.06 30.34
N PHE A 605 -25.04 35.45 31.54
CA PHE A 605 -24.03 35.51 32.58
C PHE A 605 -22.71 34.85 32.18
N LEU A 606 -22.75 33.67 31.51
CA LEU A 606 -21.55 32.99 31.04
C LEU A 606 -20.86 33.81 29.93
N SER A 607 -21.64 34.42 29.03
CA SER A 607 -21.10 35.31 27.99
C SER A 607 -20.40 36.54 28.56
N GLN A 608 -20.95 37.14 29.62
CA GLN A 608 -20.29 38.26 30.35
C GLN A 608 -18.95 37.83 30.94
N LEU A 609 -18.84 36.60 31.46
CA LEU A 609 -17.57 36.07 31.97
C LEU A 609 -16.55 35.86 30.83
N ASP A 610 -17.00 35.36 29.69
CA ASP A 610 -16.17 35.16 28.54
C ASP A 610 -15.64 36.47 27.93
N ASP A 611 -16.48 37.51 27.89
CA ASP A 611 -16.09 38.86 27.44
C ASP A 611 -15.07 39.52 28.37
N LEU A 612 -15.10 39.23 29.67
CA LEU A 612 -14.08 39.69 30.63
C LEU A 612 -12.75 38.91 30.48
N MET A 613 -12.78 37.76 29.83
CA MET A 613 -11.58 36.95 29.54
C MET A 613 -10.80 37.48 28.35
N LYS A 614 -11.46 38.07 27.37
CA LYS A 614 -10.83 38.74 26.22
C LYS A 614 -10.13 40.01 26.70
#